data_0a21ed0d1e08b1fdacbdce2e5f461e3b
#
_entry.id   0a21ed0d1e08b1fdacbdce2e5f461e3b
#
_cell.length_a   1.000
_cell.length_b   1.000
_cell.length_c   1.000
_cell.angle_alpha   90.00
_cell.angle_beta   90.00
_cell.angle_gamma   90.00
#
_symmetry.space_group_name_H-M   'P 1'
#
loop_
_entity.id
_entity.type
_entity.pdbx_description
1 polymer ?
#
loop_
_entity_poly.entity_id
_entity_poly.type
_entity_poly.pdbx_seq_one_letter_code
_entity_poly.pdbx_strand_id
1 'polypeptide(L)'
;TQIRLLKGAERQLEQQPKYYIVDSSLLPEVFLKVAQVNRNLQSGICRTIGEATQQVGLSRSAYYKYKDGIKPLFEAATHSIITFNLMVTDEAGVLSEILSVFARAGANILTINQSIPVNGQAAVTVAARTGEMNRPVEQMMSEILAIAGVSRMEILAKE
;
A
#
# COMPACT_ATOMS: atom_id res chain seq x y z
N THR A 1 37.46 -23.74 -1.83
CA THR A 1 36.55 -23.09 -0.86
C THR A 1 35.96 -21.80 -1.46
N GLN A 2 36.74 -20.99 -2.16
CA GLN A 2 36.28 -19.74 -2.79
C GLN A 2 35.24 -19.96 -3.92
N ILE A 3 35.39 -21.00 -4.74
CA ILE A 3 34.46 -21.33 -5.83
C ILE A 3 33.09 -21.77 -5.28
N ARG A 4 33.05 -22.38 -4.09
CA ARG A 4 31.79 -22.83 -3.45
C ARG A 4 31.01 -21.65 -2.86
N LEU A 5 31.70 -20.60 -2.39
CA LEU A 5 31.11 -19.35 -1.89
C LEU A 5 30.51 -18.52 -3.02
N LEU A 6 31.19 -18.45 -4.19
CA LEU A 6 30.68 -17.71 -5.36
C LEU A 6 29.41 -18.37 -5.95
N LYS A 7 29.36 -19.70 -6.03
CA LYS A 7 28.13 -20.42 -6.47
C LYS A 7 26.97 -20.29 -5.48
N GLY A 8 27.23 -20.10 -4.20
CA GLY A 8 26.19 -19.82 -3.19
C GLY A 8 25.63 -18.41 -3.31
N ALA A 9 26.48 -17.42 -3.58
CA ALA A 9 26.06 -16.03 -3.78
C ALA A 9 25.26 -15.84 -5.08
N GLU A 10 25.67 -16.50 -6.16
CA GLU A 10 24.92 -16.50 -7.44
C GLU A 10 23.53 -17.13 -7.30
N ARG A 11 23.37 -18.22 -6.54
CA ARG A 11 22.08 -18.88 -6.26
C ARG A 11 21.15 -18.01 -5.39
N GLN A 12 21.68 -17.20 -4.49
CA GLN A 12 20.87 -16.26 -3.68
C GLN A 12 20.41 -15.06 -4.50
N LEU A 13 21.16 -14.63 -5.52
CA LEU A 13 20.76 -13.54 -6.42
C LEU A 13 19.65 -13.97 -7.41
N GLU A 14 19.56 -15.26 -7.74
CA GLU A 14 18.51 -15.79 -8.62
C GLU A 14 17.15 -16.01 -7.94
N GLN A 15 17.06 -15.94 -6.60
CA GLN A 15 15.82 -16.22 -5.86
C GLN A 15 15.07 -14.96 -5.41
N GLN A 16 15.56 -13.77 -5.66
CA GLN A 16 14.80 -12.55 -5.37
C GLN A 16 13.90 -12.19 -6.57
N PRO A 17 12.58 -12.07 -6.38
CA PRO A 17 11.69 -11.60 -7.44
C PRO A 17 12.12 -10.20 -7.85
N LYS A 18 12.55 -10.03 -9.10
CA LYS A 18 12.91 -8.73 -9.66
C LYS A 18 11.64 -8.09 -10.22
N TYR A 19 11.21 -6.98 -9.65
CA TYR A 19 10.13 -6.18 -10.16
C TYR A 19 10.70 -4.97 -10.91
N TYR A 20 10.08 -4.65 -12.03
CA TYR A 20 10.43 -3.49 -12.84
C TYR A 20 9.22 -2.57 -12.94
N ILE A 21 9.44 -1.27 -12.81
CA ILE A 21 8.44 -0.25 -13.13
C ILE A 21 8.61 0.09 -14.60
N VAL A 22 7.56 -0.10 -15.39
CA VAL A 22 7.56 0.16 -16.84
C VAL A 22 6.40 1.09 -17.17
N ASP A 23 6.64 2.09 -18.00
CA ASP A 23 5.59 2.94 -18.55
C ASP A 23 4.57 2.09 -19.33
N SER A 24 3.28 2.28 -19.06
CA SER A 24 2.22 1.48 -19.68
C SER A 24 2.18 1.57 -21.21
N SER A 25 2.66 2.68 -21.78
CA SER A 25 2.75 2.87 -23.22
C SER A 25 3.77 1.95 -23.91
N LEU A 26 4.73 1.41 -23.13
CA LEU A 26 5.75 0.47 -23.62
C LEU A 26 5.34 -0.99 -23.43
N LEU A 27 4.24 -1.25 -22.72
CA LEU A 27 3.78 -2.61 -22.46
C LEU A 27 3.09 -3.21 -23.70
N PRO A 28 3.35 -4.50 -24.01
CA PRO A 28 2.54 -5.24 -24.98
C PRO A 28 1.05 -5.21 -24.61
N GLU A 29 0.18 -5.12 -25.63
CA GLU A 29 -1.28 -5.05 -25.46
C GLU A 29 -1.84 -6.17 -24.56
N VAL A 30 -1.27 -7.38 -24.63
CA VAL A 30 -1.68 -8.53 -23.82
C VAL A 30 -1.58 -8.22 -22.32
N PHE A 31 -0.58 -7.46 -21.87
CA PHE A 31 -0.41 -7.09 -20.47
C PHE A 31 -1.44 -6.06 -20.02
N LEU A 32 -1.76 -5.10 -20.87
CA LEU A 32 -2.83 -4.11 -20.60
C LEU A 32 -4.20 -4.81 -20.51
N LYS A 33 -4.46 -5.79 -21.38
CA LYS A 33 -5.69 -6.61 -21.33
C LYS A 33 -5.77 -7.44 -20.05
N VAL A 34 -4.66 -8.03 -19.59
CA VAL A 34 -4.62 -8.75 -18.31
C VAL A 34 -4.97 -7.82 -17.15
N ALA A 35 -4.38 -6.63 -17.09
CA ALA A 35 -4.71 -5.63 -16.08
C ALA A 35 -6.19 -5.22 -16.13
N GLN A 36 -6.77 -5.09 -17.33
CA GLN A 36 -8.20 -4.77 -17.49
C GLN A 36 -9.11 -5.90 -17.02
N VAL A 37 -8.76 -7.17 -17.30
CA VAL A 37 -9.50 -8.34 -16.77
C VAL A 37 -9.51 -8.32 -15.23
N ASN A 38 -8.35 -8.10 -14.61
CA ASN A 38 -8.26 -8.03 -13.15
C ASN A 38 -9.15 -6.91 -12.58
N ARG A 39 -9.13 -5.71 -13.17
CA ARG A 39 -10.00 -4.60 -12.75
C ARG A 39 -11.48 -4.92 -12.87
N ASN A 40 -11.90 -5.53 -13.98
CA ASN A 40 -13.32 -5.88 -14.21
C ASN A 40 -13.81 -6.92 -13.21
N LEU A 41 -12.95 -7.86 -12.80
CA LEU A 41 -13.28 -8.85 -11.76
C LEU A 41 -13.34 -8.21 -10.37
N GLN A 42 -12.38 -7.37 -10.01
CA GLN A 42 -12.32 -6.72 -8.69
C GLN A 42 -13.46 -5.72 -8.47
N SER A 43 -13.80 -4.96 -9.50
CA SER A 43 -14.91 -3.99 -9.46
C SER A 43 -16.30 -4.63 -9.55
N GLY A 44 -16.39 -5.95 -9.79
CA GLY A 44 -17.65 -6.66 -9.95
C GLY A 44 -18.37 -6.41 -11.29
N ILE A 45 -17.73 -5.72 -12.25
CA ILE A 45 -18.26 -5.55 -13.61
C ILE A 45 -18.43 -6.91 -14.28
N CYS A 46 -17.48 -7.82 -14.10
CA CYS A 46 -17.57 -9.21 -14.54
C CYS A 46 -17.54 -10.14 -13.32
N ARG A 47 -18.33 -11.21 -13.38
CA ARG A 47 -18.39 -12.22 -12.30
C ARG A 47 -17.46 -13.40 -12.53
N THR A 48 -17.08 -13.65 -13.77
CA THR A 48 -16.24 -14.80 -14.15
C THR A 48 -15.07 -14.38 -15.01
N ILE A 49 -13.98 -15.16 -14.92
CA ILE A 49 -12.80 -14.97 -15.77
C ILE A 49 -13.16 -15.10 -17.26
N GLY A 50 -14.06 -16.04 -17.59
CA GLY A 50 -14.52 -16.23 -18.95
C GLY A 50 -15.19 -14.98 -19.53
N GLU A 51 -16.09 -14.37 -18.77
CA GLU A 51 -16.78 -13.13 -19.14
C GLU A 51 -15.77 -11.97 -19.28
N ALA A 52 -14.90 -11.78 -18.29
CA ALA A 52 -13.93 -10.71 -18.28
C ALA A 52 -12.90 -10.81 -19.42
N THR A 53 -12.40 -12.02 -19.72
CA THR A 53 -11.48 -12.25 -20.84
C THR A 53 -12.15 -12.04 -22.20
N GLN A 54 -13.38 -12.48 -22.35
CA GLN A 54 -14.16 -12.27 -23.57
C GLN A 54 -14.41 -10.78 -23.84
N GLN A 55 -14.74 -10.02 -22.80
CA GLN A 55 -15.04 -8.59 -22.92
C GLN A 55 -13.83 -7.77 -23.42
N VAL A 56 -12.61 -8.14 -23.03
CA VAL A 56 -11.39 -7.44 -23.47
C VAL A 56 -10.71 -8.08 -24.68
N GLY A 57 -11.28 -9.16 -25.22
CA GLY A 57 -10.70 -9.88 -26.38
C GLY A 57 -9.36 -10.56 -26.03
N LEU A 58 -9.29 -11.24 -24.89
CA LEU A 58 -8.12 -12.00 -24.42
C LEU A 58 -8.47 -13.48 -24.29
N SER A 59 -7.56 -14.38 -24.70
CA SER A 59 -7.76 -15.80 -24.47
C SER A 59 -7.55 -16.15 -22.99
N ARG A 60 -8.29 -17.15 -22.48
CA ARG A 60 -8.11 -17.63 -21.10
C ARG A 60 -6.69 -18.12 -20.84
N SER A 61 -6.07 -18.81 -21.79
CA SER A 61 -4.69 -19.29 -21.66
C SER A 61 -3.68 -18.15 -21.50
N ALA A 62 -3.82 -17.07 -22.28
CA ALA A 62 -2.99 -15.87 -22.13
C ALA A 62 -3.21 -15.19 -20.79
N TYR A 63 -4.45 -15.08 -20.33
CA TYR A 63 -4.76 -14.55 -19.01
C TYR A 63 -4.07 -15.35 -17.91
N TYR A 64 -4.24 -16.68 -17.86
CA TYR A 64 -3.63 -17.54 -16.84
C TYR A 64 -2.11 -17.49 -16.86
N LYS A 65 -1.50 -17.31 -18.04
CA LYS A 65 -0.05 -17.19 -18.17
C LYS A 65 0.52 -15.94 -17.48
N TYR A 66 -0.21 -14.82 -17.49
CA TYR A 66 0.31 -13.53 -17.08
C TYR A 66 -0.38 -12.91 -15.86
N LYS A 67 -1.50 -13.46 -15.37
CA LYS A 67 -2.34 -12.88 -14.32
C LYS A 67 -1.60 -12.52 -13.02
N ASP A 68 -0.60 -13.30 -12.65
CA ASP A 68 0.14 -13.11 -11.40
C ASP A 68 1.36 -12.18 -11.56
N GLY A 69 1.82 -12.00 -12.82
CA GLY A 69 2.97 -11.17 -13.14
C GLY A 69 2.64 -9.71 -13.46
N ILE A 70 1.37 -9.38 -13.74
CA ILE A 70 0.94 -8.05 -14.13
C ILE A 70 -0.05 -7.50 -13.12
N LYS A 71 0.39 -6.48 -12.39
CA LYS A 71 -0.45 -5.73 -11.43
C LYS A 71 -0.21 -4.24 -11.62
N PRO A 72 -1.27 -3.41 -11.72
CA PRO A 72 -1.11 -1.97 -11.72
C PRO A 72 -0.42 -1.51 -10.44
N LEU A 73 0.55 -0.59 -10.57
CA LEU A 73 1.27 -0.06 -9.42
C LEU A 73 0.33 0.58 -8.39
N PHE A 74 -0.77 1.18 -8.86
CA PHE A 74 -1.81 1.76 -7.98
C PHE A 74 -2.68 0.72 -7.28
N GLU A 75 -2.88 -0.48 -7.83
CA GLU A 75 -3.58 -1.56 -7.12
C GLU A 75 -2.73 -2.14 -5.98
N ALA A 76 -1.41 -2.16 -6.12
CA ALA A 76 -0.52 -2.46 -5.02
C ALA A 76 -0.59 -1.37 -3.92
N ALA A 77 -0.89 -0.12 -4.30
CA ALA A 77 -1.07 1.00 -3.37
C ALA A 77 -2.48 1.06 -2.75
N THR A 78 -3.53 0.52 -3.42
CA THR A 78 -4.90 0.52 -2.88
C THR A 78 -5.09 -0.38 -1.66
N HIS A 79 -4.13 -1.28 -1.39
CA HIS A 79 -4.12 -2.13 -0.19
C HIS A 79 -2.99 -1.80 0.76
N SER A 80 -2.23 -0.72 0.53
CA SER A 80 -1.15 -0.37 1.44
C SER A 80 -1.71 0.03 2.80
N ILE A 81 -1.40 -0.78 3.80
CA ILE A 81 -1.62 -0.47 5.20
C ILE A 81 -0.34 0.15 5.72
N ILE A 82 -0.44 1.34 6.27
CA ILE A 82 0.68 2.00 6.92
C ILE A 82 0.37 2.08 8.41
N THR A 83 1.34 1.65 9.21
CA THR A 83 1.31 1.78 10.65
C THR A 83 2.16 2.98 11.07
N PHE A 84 1.52 3.96 11.69
CA PHE A 84 2.14 5.17 12.21
C PHE A 84 2.30 5.06 13.72
N ASN A 85 3.38 5.61 14.24
CA ASN A 85 3.59 5.83 15.67
C ASN A 85 3.74 7.31 15.94
N LEU A 86 3.00 7.80 16.93
CA LEU A 86 2.98 9.20 17.33
C LEU A 86 3.30 9.33 18.82
N MET A 87 3.99 10.40 19.19
CA MET A 87 4.10 10.84 20.58
C MET A 87 3.26 12.12 20.75
N VAL A 88 2.32 12.07 21.67
CA VAL A 88 1.35 13.15 21.90
C VAL A 88 1.29 13.56 23.36
N THR A 89 0.94 14.81 23.64
CA THR A 89 0.59 15.25 25.00
C THR A 89 -0.75 14.65 25.41
N ASP A 90 -0.87 14.36 26.71
CA ASP A 90 -2.13 13.90 27.31
C ASP A 90 -3.06 15.08 27.57
N GLU A 91 -3.58 15.65 26.47
CA GLU A 91 -4.50 16.77 26.50
C GLU A 91 -5.78 16.44 25.74
N ALA A 92 -6.92 16.88 26.26
CA ALA A 92 -8.21 16.67 25.63
C ALA A 92 -8.27 17.30 24.23
N GLY A 93 -8.68 16.51 23.24
CA GLY A 93 -8.85 16.97 21.86
C GLY A 93 -7.68 16.65 20.91
N VAL A 94 -6.46 16.46 21.39
CA VAL A 94 -5.29 16.16 20.52
C VAL A 94 -5.53 14.94 19.65
N LEU A 95 -5.95 13.81 20.25
CA LEU A 95 -6.24 12.60 19.47
C LEU A 95 -7.38 12.84 18.46
N SER A 96 -8.43 13.55 18.84
CA SER A 96 -9.56 13.85 17.94
C SER A 96 -9.13 14.68 16.74
N GLU A 97 -8.22 15.64 16.93
CA GLU A 97 -7.68 16.45 15.84
C GLU A 97 -6.83 15.62 14.89
N ILE A 98 -5.96 14.74 15.42
CA ILE A 98 -5.19 13.79 14.64
C ILE A 98 -6.10 12.90 13.75
N LEU A 99 -7.14 12.31 14.36
CA LEU A 99 -8.09 11.44 13.63
C LEU A 99 -8.85 12.23 12.54
N SER A 100 -9.14 13.51 12.79
CA SER A 100 -9.76 14.40 11.81
C SER A 100 -8.86 14.63 10.60
N VAL A 101 -7.54 14.72 10.77
CA VAL A 101 -6.59 14.83 9.65
C VAL A 101 -6.59 13.54 8.82
N PHE A 102 -6.54 12.36 9.45
CA PHE A 102 -6.66 11.09 8.75
C PHE A 102 -7.95 11.02 7.91
N ALA A 103 -9.07 11.39 8.50
CA ALA A 103 -10.38 11.39 7.83
C ALA A 103 -10.41 12.33 6.63
N ARG A 104 -9.92 13.59 6.79
CA ARG A 104 -9.85 14.56 5.69
C ARG A 104 -8.89 14.14 4.58
N ALA A 105 -7.85 13.38 4.91
CA ALA A 105 -6.92 12.82 3.93
C ALA A 105 -7.51 11.62 3.16
N GLY A 106 -8.67 11.10 3.57
CA GLY A 106 -9.28 9.91 2.98
C GLY A 106 -8.60 8.60 3.41
N ALA A 107 -7.82 8.62 4.48
CA ALA A 107 -7.24 7.41 5.05
C ALA A 107 -8.28 6.65 5.87
N ASN A 108 -8.40 5.33 5.65
CA ASN A 108 -9.31 4.49 6.41
C ASN A 108 -8.57 3.86 7.60
N ILE A 109 -8.88 4.34 8.81
CA ILE A 109 -8.26 3.85 10.05
C ILE A 109 -8.77 2.44 10.36
N LEU A 110 -7.84 1.51 10.58
CA LEU A 110 -8.10 0.11 10.90
C LEU A 110 -7.98 -0.16 12.40
N THR A 111 -6.92 0.35 13.02
CA THR A 111 -6.68 0.21 14.46
C THR A 111 -6.09 1.48 15.04
N ILE A 112 -6.42 1.73 16.30
CA ILE A 112 -5.83 2.80 17.12
C ILE A 112 -5.50 2.18 18.47
N ASN A 113 -4.27 2.37 18.94
CA ASN A 113 -3.83 1.99 20.26
C ASN A 113 -3.13 3.18 20.91
N GLN A 114 -3.57 3.55 22.09
CA GLN A 114 -2.92 4.58 22.89
C GLN A 114 -2.38 3.96 24.17
N SER A 115 -1.13 4.25 24.51
CA SER A 115 -0.56 3.85 25.78
C SER A 115 -1.12 4.67 26.92
N ILE A 116 -1.04 4.13 28.15
CA ILE A 116 -1.27 4.94 29.35
C ILE A 116 -0.24 6.07 29.36
N PRO A 117 -0.65 7.34 29.57
CA PRO A 117 0.28 8.46 29.61
C PRO A 117 1.33 8.34 30.70
N VAL A 118 2.57 8.67 30.37
CA VAL A 118 3.68 8.76 31.31
C VAL A 118 4.30 10.14 31.16
N ASN A 119 4.47 10.85 32.26
CA ASN A 119 5.01 12.23 32.29
C ASN A 119 4.25 13.19 31.32
N GLY A 120 2.93 13.04 31.24
CA GLY A 120 2.08 13.89 30.40
C GLY A 120 2.18 13.61 28.89
N GLN A 121 2.79 12.49 28.49
CA GLN A 121 2.87 12.06 27.10
C GLN A 121 2.37 10.63 26.93
N ALA A 122 1.75 10.37 25.78
CA ALA A 122 1.29 9.04 25.37
C ALA A 122 1.83 8.68 23.99
N ALA A 123 2.13 7.40 23.79
CA ALA A 123 2.36 6.86 22.46
C ALA A 123 1.03 6.45 21.83
N VAL A 124 0.79 6.86 20.60
CA VAL A 124 -0.38 6.48 19.81
C VAL A 124 0.08 5.74 18.56
N THR A 125 -0.41 4.52 18.38
CA THR A 125 -0.18 3.74 17.15
C THR A 125 -1.46 3.69 16.34
N VAL A 126 -1.38 4.09 15.07
CA VAL A 126 -2.50 4.09 14.13
C VAL A 126 -2.12 3.25 12.91
N ALA A 127 -2.87 2.19 12.65
CA ALA A 127 -2.80 1.48 11.38
C ALA A 127 -3.94 1.96 10.47
N ALA A 128 -3.61 2.42 9.27
CA ALA A 128 -4.57 2.95 8.33
C ALA A 128 -4.31 2.46 6.91
N ARG A 129 -5.39 2.19 6.17
CA ARG A 129 -5.34 1.97 4.73
C ARG A 129 -5.23 3.31 4.02
N THR A 130 -4.19 3.45 3.18
CA THR A 130 -3.81 4.74 2.57
C THR A 130 -3.98 4.76 1.04
N GLY A 131 -4.42 3.66 0.44
CA GLY A 131 -4.52 3.52 -1.02
C GLY A 131 -5.54 4.45 -1.68
N GLU A 132 -6.54 4.93 -0.93
CA GLU A 132 -7.59 5.82 -1.45
C GLU A 132 -7.44 7.26 -0.96
N MET A 133 -6.28 7.62 -0.41
CA MET A 133 -6.03 8.98 0.07
C MET A 133 -6.09 10.00 -1.07
N ASN A 134 -6.60 11.19 -0.76
CA ASN A 134 -6.71 12.32 -1.69
C ASN A 134 -5.46 13.20 -1.74
N ARG A 135 -4.42 12.85 -0.96
CA ARG A 135 -3.13 13.56 -0.86
C ARG A 135 -2.01 12.60 -0.48
N PRO A 136 -0.73 12.97 -0.72
CA PRO A 136 0.42 12.17 -0.31
C PRO A 136 0.48 11.95 1.21
N VAL A 137 0.99 10.78 1.64
CA VAL A 137 1.16 10.43 3.07
C VAL A 137 2.03 11.46 3.79
N GLU A 138 3.07 11.95 3.14
CA GLU A 138 4.01 12.93 3.67
C GLU A 138 3.32 14.27 4.00
N GLN A 139 2.36 14.69 3.17
CA GLN A 139 1.58 15.90 3.41
C GLN A 139 0.67 15.71 4.64
N MET A 140 -0.02 14.57 4.72
CA MET A 140 -0.85 14.24 5.89
C MET A 140 -0.01 14.21 7.18
N MET A 141 1.17 13.57 7.15
CA MET A 141 2.09 13.55 8.30
C MET A 141 2.53 14.94 8.71
N SER A 142 2.81 15.84 7.75
CA SER A 142 3.19 17.22 8.03
C SER A 142 2.06 18.00 8.68
N GLU A 143 0.81 17.80 8.27
CA GLU A 143 -0.38 18.41 8.90
C GLU A 143 -0.54 17.92 10.36
N ILE A 144 -0.34 16.60 10.60
CA ILE A 144 -0.44 16.04 11.95
C ILE A 144 0.68 16.56 12.85
N LEU A 145 1.91 16.66 12.36
CA LEU A 145 3.03 17.23 13.11
C LEU A 145 2.86 18.71 13.45
N ALA A 146 2.02 19.43 12.72
CA ALA A 146 1.68 20.83 13.01
C ALA A 146 0.62 20.98 14.11
N ILE A 147 -0.03 19.90 14.54
CA ILE A 147 -1.02 19.92 15.63
C ILE A 147 -0.30 20.20 16.96
N ALA A 148 -0.80 21.17 17.72
CA ALA A 148 -0.31 21.41 19.07
C ALA A 148 -0.49 20.15 19.93
N GLY A 149 0.59 19.69 20.58
CA GLY A 149 0.58 18.44 21.36
C GLY A 149 1.10 17.21 20.62
N VAL A 150 1.41 17.26 19.34
CA VAL A 150 2.13 16.20 18.63
C VAL A 150 3.62 16.53 18.58
N SER A 151 4.43 15.72 19.22
CA SER A 151 5.88 15.94 19.30
C SER A 151 6.69 15.10 18.30
N ARG A 152 6.14 13.96 17.86
CA ARG A 152 6.80 13.04 16.94
C ARG A 152 5.78 12.24 16.16
N MET A 153 6.09 11.94 14.90
CA MET A 153 5.37 10.97 14.07
C MET A 153 6.35 10.24 13.17
N GLU A 154 6.22 8.93 13.09
CA GLU A 154 7.05 8.06 12.25
C GLU A 154 6.24 6.91 11.68
N ILE A 155 6.70 6.34 10.57
CA ILE A 155 6.14 5.13 9.99
C ILE A 155 6.87 3.93 10.58
N LEU A 156 6.13 3.01 11.22
CA LEU A 156 6.67 1.75 11.76
C LEU A 156 6.70 0.64 10.71
N ALA A 157 5.66 0.53 9.87
CA ALA A 157 5.52 -0.52 8.87
C ALA A 157 4.69 -0.05 7.69
N LYS A 158 4.97 -0.62 6.50
CA LYS A 158 4.16 -0.54 5.27
C LYS A 158 3.90 -1.96 4.78
N GLU A 159 2.64 -2.32 4.56
CA GLU A 159 2.17 -3.61 4.05
C GLU A 159 1.33 -3.44 2.77
#